data_47cb0e771030205c3d23aee4efa00645
#
_entry.id   47cb0e771030205c3d23aee4efa00645
#
_cell.length_a   1.000
_cell.length_b   1.000
_cell.length_c   1.000
_cell.angle_alpha   90.00
_cell.angle_beta   90.00
_cell.angle_gamma   90.00
#
_symmetry.space_group_name_H-M   'P 1'
#
loop_
_entity.id
_entity.type
_entity.pdbx_description
1 polymer ?
#
loop_
_entity_poly.entity_id
_entity_poly.type
_entity_poly.pdbx_seq_one_letter_code
_entity_poly.pdbx_strand_id
1 'polypeptide(L)'
;LFWIGAIVVSTMKQAKRKRSVQKDEGFWAVFTHFKTASRTMLKDRRLFWLTIANAFIFSAPMAVLEFQQVIFENIGIVAAVFGFIYAAKRGISMLFSTFIHRITRSLSATGALFIMLCLAALYFFGFGFLQNQMLIIIVSLLPSIVVVIQDVVISDFRNKLIPTGSRATTISFGNFIGGILKAVILGAITLLTLFVSIEIAHVIIGAALVISCLYLIPMT
;
A
#
# COMPACT_ATOMS: atom_id res chain seq x y z
N LEU A 1 20.41 15.95 2.63
CA LEU A 1 19.75 14.82 3.30
C LEU A 1 20.43 13.48 2.99
N PHE A 2 20.81 13.21 1.73
CA PHE A 2 21.47 11.95 1.34
C PHE A 2 22.80 11.70 2.12
N TRP A 3 23.62 12.75 2.26
CA TRP A 3 24.89 12.68 2.99
C TRP A 3 24.73 12.43 4.49
N ILE A 4 23.69 12.97 5.11
CA ILE A 4 23.38 12.70 6.54
C ILE A 4 23.03 11.23 6.72
N GLY A 5 22.24 10.65 5.83
CA GLY A 5 21.91 9.23 5.82
C GLY A 5 23.15 8.35 5.68
N ALA A 6 24.07 8.70 4.78
CA ALA A 6 25.34 7.97 4.58
C ALA A 6 26.23 8.01 5.84
N ILE A 7 26.32 9.16 6.52
CA ILE A 7 27.09 9.30 7.77
C ILE A 7 26.45 8.45 8.88
N VAL A 8 25.13 8.48 9.04
CA VAL A 8 24.42 7.66 10.04
C VAL A 8 24.65 6.18 9.79
N VAL A 9 24.54 5.72 8.54
CA VAL A 9 24.79 4.31 8.18
C VAL A 9 26.25 3.92 8.43
N SER A 10 27.21 4.80 8.17
CA SER A 10 28.65 4.51 8.41
C SER A 10 29.00 4.40 9.89
N THR A 11 28.23 5.06 10.77
CA THR A 11 28.43 5.00 12.23
C THR A 11 27.71 3.82 12.89
N MET A 12 26.77 3.17 12.19
CA MET A 12 26.09 1.99 12.71
C MET A 12 27.07 0.81 12.75
N LYS A 13 27.49 0.38 13.96
CA LYS A 13 28.22 -0.87 14.15
C LYS A 13 27.35 -2.01 13.62
N GLN A 14 27.73 -2.58 12.49
CA GLN A 14 27.09 -3.80 12.01
C GLN A 14 27.25 -4.87 13.08
N ALA A 15 26.13 -5.31 13.67
CA ALA A 15 26.16 -6.51 14.49
C ALA A 15 26.79 -7.61 13.63
N LYS A 16 27.90 -8.21 14.09
CA LYS A 16 28.58 -9.31 13.40
C LYS A 16 27.59 -10.47 13.28
N ARG A 17 26.78 -10.43 12.24
CA ARG A 17 25.98 -11.59 11.84
C ARG A 17 27.00 -12.65 11.43
N LYS A 18 27.04 -13.80 12.12
CA LYS A 18 27.78 -14.96 11.63
C LYS A 18 27.35 -15.13 10.18
N ARG A 19 28.22 -14.78 9.23
CA ARG A 19 28.05 -15.11 7.83
C ARG A 19 28.02 -16.63 7.77
N SER A 20 26.85 -17.25 7.76
CA SER A 20 26.72 -18.51 7.08
C SER A 20 27.18 -18.21 5.65
N VAL A 21 28.22 -18.89 5.20
CA VAL A 21 28.75 -18.83 3.84
C VAL A 21 27.53 -19.01 2.93
N GLN A 22 27.01 -17.91 2.41
CA GLN A 22 25.95 -17.95 1.43
C GLN A 22 26.66 -18.44 0.18
N LYS A 23 26.54 -19.76 -0.10
CA LYS A 23 26.90 -20.32 -1.40
C LYS A 23 26.27 -19.38 -2.43
N ASP A 24 27.01 -19.04 -3.48
CA ASP A 24 26.48 -18.34 -4.66
C ASP A 24 25.25 -19.12 -5.16
N GLU A 25 24.11 -18.73 -4.65
CA GLU A 25 22.83 -19.30 -5.05
C GLU A 25 22.52 -18.66 -6.39
N GLY A 26 22.80 -19.39 -7.49
CA GLY A 26 22.51 -18.96 -8.83
C GLY A 26 21.04 -18.63 -9.05
N PHE A 27 20.72 -18.05 -10.20
CA PHE A 27 19.38 -17.62 -10.61
C PHE A 27 18.23 -18.60 -10.23
N TRP A 28 18.49 -19.91 -10.25
CA TRP A 28 17.56 -20.98 -9.87
C TRP A 28 17.17 -20.96 -8.37
N ALA A 29 18.02 -20.45 -7.50
CA ALA A 29 17.68 -20.32 -6.09
C ALA A 29 16.56 -19.32 -5.86
N VAL A 30 16.50 -18.25 -6.66
CA VAL A 30 15.40 -17.26 -6.62
C VAL A 30 14.05 -17.96 -6.86
N PHE A 31 13.97 -18.87 -7.85
CA PHE A 31 12.76 -19.66 -8.12
C PHE A 31 12.41 -20.59 -6.97
N THR A 32 13.41 -21.20 -6.34
CA THR A 32 13.19 -22.09 -5.19
C THR A 32 12.65 -21.30 -4.00
N HIS A 33 13.21 -20.12 -3.72
CA HIS A 33 12.70 -19.22 -2.68
C HIS A 33 11.28 -18.73 -2.99
N PHE A 34 11.01 -18.36 -4.24
CA PHE A 34 9.68 -17.94 -4.69
C PHE A 34 8.65 -19.07 -4.51
N LYS A 35 8.99 -20.30 -4.92
CA LYS A 35 8.15 -21.49 -4.73
C LYS A 35 7.91 -21.78 -3.24
N THR A 36 8.91 -21.61 -2.40
CA THR A 36 8.77 -21.79 -0.95
C THR A 36 7.85 -20.73 -0.33
N ALA A 37 8.01 -19.47 -0.72
CA ALA A 37 7.17 -18.37 -0.25
C ALA A 37 5.70 -18.56 -0.68
N SER A 38 5.47 -18.92 -1.96
CA SER A 38 4.11 -19.17 -2.45
C SER A 38 3.45 -20.34 -1.71
N ARG A 39 4.19 -21.45 -1.48
CA ARG A 39 3.69 -22.57 -0.68
C ARG A 39 3.38 -22.19 0.77
N THR A 40 4.23 -21.40 1.41
CA THR A 40 3.98 -20.92 2.78
C THR A 40 2.71 -20.10 2.85
N MET A 41 2.52 -19.19 1.88
CA MET A 41 1.33 -18.35 1.80
C MET A 41 0.06 -19.17 1.52
N LEU A 42 0.11 -20.14 0.61
CA LEU A 42 -1.05 -20.97 0.24
C LEU A 42 -1.43 -21.99 1.32
N LYS A 43 -0.49 -22.39 2.19
CA LYS A 43 -0.76 -23.32 3.30
C LYS A 43 -1.54 -22.67 4.43
N ASP A 44 -1.30 -21.38 4.69
CA ASP A 44 -2.00 -20.63 5.72
C ASP A 44 -3.10 -19.79 5.07
N ARG A 45 -4.34 -20.27 5.19
CA ARG A 45 -5.52 -19.60 4.63
C ARG A 45 -5.70 -18.17 5.14
N ARG A 46 -5.39 -17.91 6.41
CA ARG A 46 -5.46 -16.57 7.01
C ARG A 46 -4.43 -15.64 6.38
N LEU A 47 -3.17 -16.09 6.30
CA LEU A 47 -2.09 -15.31 5.69
C LEU A 47 -2.39 -15.03 4.21
N PHE A 48 -2.93 -16.01 3.48
CA PHE A 48 -3.31 -15.85 2.08
C PHE A 48 -4.35 -14.75 1.90
N TRP A 49 -5.51 -14.87 2.57
CA TRP A 49 -6.60 -13.91 2.40
C TRP A 49 -6.24 -12.51 2.94
N LEU A 50 -5.54 -12.43 4.07
CA LEU A 50 -5.02 -11.17 4.58
C LEU A 50 -4.10 -10.48 3.56
N THR A 51 -3.21 -11.24 2.91
CA THR A 51 -2.30 -10.68 1.92
C THR A 51 -3.04 -10.23 0.66
N ILE A 52 -3.99 -11.02 0.17
CA ILE A 52 -4.78 -10.67 -1.03
C ILE A 52 -5.66 -9.44 -0.76
N ALA A 53 -6.44 -9.45 0.32
CA ALA A 53 -7.30 -8.32 0.67
C ALA A 53 -6.48 -7.03 0.86
N ASN A 54 -5.37 -7.13 1.59
CA ASN A 54 -4.47 -6.00 1.75
C ASN A 54 -3.87 -5.53 0.41
N ALA A 55 -3.45 -6.44 -0.46
CA ALA A 55 -2.90 -6.09 -1.76
C ALA A 55 -3.91 -5.31 -2.61
N PHE A 56 -5.19 -5.71 -2.63
CA PHE A 56 -6.26 -4.96 -3.32
C PHE A 56 -6.47 -3.57 -2.73
N ILE A 57 -6.70 -3.49 -1.40
CA ILE A 57 -7.01 -2.22 -0.72
C ILE A 57 -5.86 -1.22 -0.82
N PHE A 58 -4.61 -1.71 -0.74
CA PHE A 58 -3.43 -0.86 -0.78
C PHE A 58 -3.02 -0.46 -2.20
N SER A 59 -3.07 -1.40 -3.15
CA SER A 59 -2.59 -1.16 -4.52
C SER A 59 -3.45 -0.18 -5.29
N ALA A 60 -4.77 -0.16 -5.04
CA ALA A 60 -5.68 0.70 -5.76
C ALA A 60 -5.42 2.21 -5.51
N PRO A 61 -5.39 2.73 -4.28
CA PRO A 61 -5.01 4.12 -4.05
C PRO A 61 -3.60 4.44 -4.54
N MET A 62 -2.66 3.49 -4.43
CA MET A 62 -1.28 3.68 -4.90
C MET A 62 -1.17 3.78 -6.42
N ALA A 63 -2.04 3.10 -7.18
CA ALA A 63 -2.11 3.25 -8.63
C ALA A 63 -2.65 4.63 -9.02
N VAL A 64 -3.69 5.09 -8.34
CA VAL A 64 -4.33 6.38 -8.62
C VAL A 64 -3.45 7.58 -8.27
N LEU A 65 -2.54 7.43 -7.31
CA LEU A 65 -1.58 8.51 -6.99
C LEU A 65 -0.76 8.97 -8.20
N GLU A 66 -0.55 8.11 -9.20
CA GLU A 66 0.16 8.46 -10.43
C GLU A 66 -0.64 9.46 -11.29
N PHE A 67 -1.97 9.42 -11.22
CA PHE A 67 -2.85 10.35 -11.96
C PHE A 67 -3.23 11.60 -11.16
N GLN A 68 -2.84 11.69 -9.91
CA GLN A 68 -3.29 12.77 -9.02
C GLN A 68 -2.88 14.16 -9.51
N GLN A 69 -1.72 14.28 -10.13
CA GLN A 69 -1.26 15.57 -10.69
C GLN A 69 -2.18 16.01 -11.83
N VAL A 70 -2.56 15.11 -12.73
CA VAL A 70 -3.48 15.39 -13.83
C VAL A 70 -4.81 15.91 -13.31
N ILE A 71 -5.35 15.28 -12.24
CA ILE A 71 -6.60 15.73 -11.63
C ILE A 71 -6.44 17.12 -11.02
N PHE A 72 -5.33 17.37 -10.34
CA PHE A 72 -5.05 18.68 -9.75
C PHE A 72 -4.96 19.78 -10.80
N GLU A 73 -4.31 19.51 -11.93
CA GLU A 73 -4.22 20.43 -13.07
C GLU A 73 -5.61 20.68 -13.68
N ASN A 74 -6.42 19.64 -13.89
CA ASN A 74 -7.77 19.76 -14.46
C ASN A 74 -8.70 20.64 -13.62
N ILE A 75 -8.54 20.65 -12.29
CA ILE A 75 -9.35 21.48 -11.38
C ILE A 75 -8.70 22.82 -11.08
N GLY A 76 -7.59 23.17 -11.76
CA GLY A 76 -6.92 24.46 -11.68
C GLY A 76 -6.02 24.65 -10.45
N ILE A 77 -5.55 23.56 -9.80
CA ILE A 77 -4.53 23.66 -8.75
C ILE A 77 -3.17 23.90 -9.39
N VAL A 78 -2.54 25.00 -9.04
CA VAL A 78 -1.24 25.41 -9.59
C VAL A 78 -0.14 24.42 -9.15
N ALA A 79 0.73 24.01 -10.06
CA ALA A 79 1.82 23.04 -9.80
C ALA A 79 2.70 23.40 -8.59
N ALA A 80 2.89 24.70 -8.32
CA ALA A 80 3.63 25.17 -7.14
C ALA A 80 3.03 24.68 -5.81
N VAL A 81 1.72 24.40 -5.76
CA VAL A 81 1.02 23.90 -4.56
C VAL A 81 1.26 22.40 -4.35
N PHE A 82 1.62 21.66 -5.39
CA PHE A 82 1.81 20.20 -5.29
C PHE A 82 2.86 19.83 -4.24
N GLY A 83 3.97 20.58 -4.17
CA GLY A 83 5.01 20.37 -3.15
C GLY A 83 4.47 20.46 -1.71
N PHE A 84 3.60 21.44 -1.44
CA PHE A 84 2.97 21.59 -0.12
C PHE A 84 2.00 20.45 0.18
N ILE A 85 1.22 19.99 -0.80
CA ILE A 85 0.32 18.84 -0.63
C ILE A 85 1.13 17.58 -0.33
N TYR A 86 2.22 17.31 -1.05
CA TYR A 86 3.09 16.17 -0.77
C TYR A 86 3.80 16.28 0.58
N ALA A 87 4.22 17.47 0.99
CA ALA A 87 4.77 17.71 2.32
C ALA A 87 3.72 17.43 3.41
N ALA A 88 2.47 17.91 3.23
CA ALA A 88 1.36 17.64 4.14
C ALA A 88 1.06 16.13 4.26
N LYS A 89 1.07 15.38 3.14
CA LYS A 89 0.93 13.92 3.14
C LYS A 89 2.00 13.24 4.00
N ARG A 90 3.25 13.65 3.87
CA ARG A 90 4.35 13.11 4.69
C ARG A 90 4.21 13.50 6.16
N GLY A 91 3.81 14.74 6.44
CA GLY A 91 3.51 15.19 7.80
C GLY A 91 2.40 14.38 8.47
N ILE A 92 1.31 14.13 7.75
CA ILE A 92 0.20 13.28 8.22
C ILE A 92 0.69 11.85 8.48
N SER A 93 1.44 11.24 7.56
CA SER A 93 2.01 9.91 7.78
C SER A 93 2.89 9.86 9.03
N MET A 94 3.72 10.87 9.26
CA MET A 94 4.57 10.97 10.45
C MET A 94 3.73 11.09 11.73
N LEU A 95 2.75 11.97 11.76
CA LEU A 95 1.86 12.15 12.91
C LEU A 95 1.09 10.88 13.22
N PHE A 96 0.44 10.28 12.21
CA PHE A 96 -0.32 9.05 12.41
C PHE A 96 0.55 7.89 12.85
N SER A 97 1.77 7.74 12.31
CA SER A 97 2.69 6.66 12.73
C SER A 97 3.05 6.75 14.22
N THR A 98 3.11 7.95 14.79
CA THR A 98 3.38 8.15 16.22
C THR A 98 2.21 7.67 17.11
N PHE A 99 0.97 7.86 16.64
CA PHE A 99 -0.23 7.52 17.43
C PHE A 99 -0.77 6.13 17.13
N ILE A 100 -0.47 5.56 15.98
CA ILE A 100 -1.05 4.31 15.50
C ILE A 100 -0.83 3.15 16.48
N HIS A 101 0.29 3.10 17.18
CA HIS A 101 0.58 2.07 18.17
C HIS A 101 -0.42 2.01 19.34
N ARG A 102 -1.08 3.13 19.65
CA ARG A 102 -2.14 3.16 20.66
C ARG A 102 -3.42 2.52 20.12
N ILE A 103 -3.68 2.71 18.83
CA ILE A 103 -4.88 2.19 18.15
C ILE A 103 -4.72 0.70 17.83
N THR A 104 -3.51 0.24 17.48
CA THR A 104 -3.24 -1.15 17.09
C THR A 104 -3.50 -2.17 18.19
N ARG A 105 -3.42 -1.76 19.47
CA ARG A 105 -3.68 -2.69 20.59
C ARG A 105 -5.13 -3.19 20.64
N SER A 106 -6.07 -2.44 20.07
CA SER A 106 -7.50 -2.75 20.07
C SER A 106 -8.04 -3.19 18.72
N LEU A 107 -7.27 -3.06 17.64
CA LEU A 107 -7.70 -3.36 16.28
C LEU A 107 -7.36 -4.81 15.89
N SER A 108 -8.35 -5.51 15.32
CA SER A 108 -8.13 -6.77 14.60
C SER A 108 -7.59 -6.50 13.19
N ALA A 109 -7.00 -7.51 12.56
CA ALA A 109 -6.56 -7.42 11.15
C ALA A 109 -7.72 -7.05 10.22
N THR A 110 -8.87 -7.69 10.41
CA THR A 110 -10.11 -7.43 9.67
C THR A 110 -10.60 -5.98 9.87
N GLY A 111 -10.58 -5.49 11.12
CA GLY A 111 -10.94 -4.10 11.41
C GLY A 111 -10.00 -3.09 10.74
N ALA A 112 -8.70 -3.37 10.73
CA ALA A 112 -7.72 -2.53 10.04
C ALA A 112 -7.96 -2.50 8.53
N LEU A 113 -8.21 -3.65 7.90
CA LEU A 113 -8.56 -3.73 6.47
C LEU A 113 -9.84 -2.97 6.15
N PHE A 114 -10.86 -3.06 7.03
CA PHE A 114 -12.12 -2.34 6.83
C PHE A 114 -11.93 -0.81 6.90
N ILE A 115 -11.14 -0.31 7.87
CA ILE A 115 -10.81 1.11 7.95
C ILE A 115 -10.05 1.57 6.70
N MET A 116 -9.05 0.78 6.25
CA MET A 116 -8.32 1.08 5.02
C MET A 116 -9.26 1.12 3.81
N LEU A 117 -10.23 0.20 3.72
CA LEU A 117 -11.22 0.18 2.66
C LEU A 117 -12.10 1.42 2.68
N CYS A 118 -12.61 1.83 3.86
CA CYS A 118 -13.40 3.05 4.00
C CYS A 118 -12.61 4.30 3.55
N LEU A 119 -11.35 4.41 3.95
CA LEU A 119 -10.49 5.52 3.55
C LEU A 119 -10.21 5.51 2.05
N ALA A 120 -9.97 4.33 1.47
CA ALA A 120 -9.77 4.18 0.03
C ALA A 120 -11.07 4.51 -0.74
N ALA A 121 -12.23 4.05 -0.28
CA ALA A 121 -13.52 4.39 -0.88
C ALA A 121 -13.80 5.90 -0.85
N LEU A 122 -13.59 6.55 0.30
CA LEU A 122 -13.70 8.01 0.42
C LEU A 122 -12.75 8.74 -0.54
N TYR A 123 -11.53 8.22 -0.73
CA TYR A 123 -10.59 8.77 -1.68
C TYR A 123 -11.11 8.67 -3.12
N PHE A 124 -11.53 7.48 -3.55
CA PHE A 124 -12.00 7.26 -4.92
C PHE A 124 -13.29 8.03 -5.24
N PHE A 125 -14.29 7.96 -4.36
CA PHE A 125 -15.55 8.68 -4.55
C PHE A 125 -15.39 10.18 -4.38
N GLY A 126 -14.49 10.62 -3.48
CA GLY A 126 -14.16 12.03 -3.34
C GLY A 126 -13.57 12.61 -4.63
N PHE A 127 -12.62 11.91 -5.25
CA PHE A 127 -12.06 12.36 -6.54
C PHE A 127 -13.07 12.28 -7.67
N GLY A 128 -14.05 11.36 -7.60
CA GLY A 128 -15.08 11.21 -8.63
C GLY A 128 -16.22 12.22 -8.56
N PHE A 129 -16.60 12.67 -7.37
CA PHE A 129 -17.79 13.49 -7.18
C PHE A 129 -17.52 14.93 -6.71
N LEU A 130 -16.37 15.19 -6.09
CA LEU A 130 -16.06 16.53 -5.61
C LEU A 130 -15.51 17.40 -6.74
N GLN A 131 -15.95 18.66 -6.77
CA GLN A 131 -15.44 19.70 -7.67
C GLN A 131 -14.68 20.81 -6.91
N ASN A 132 -14.86 20.87 -5.61
CA ASN A 132 -14.22 21.89 -4.78
C ASN A 132 -12.74 21.53 -4.54
N GLN A 133 -11.83 22.44 -4.95
CA GLN A 133 -10.38 22.26 -4.83
C GLN A 133 -9.91 21.90 -3.41
N MET A 134 -10.44 22.60 -2.40
CA MET A 134 -10.05 22.36 -1.00
C MET A 134 -10.46 20.95 -0.53
N LEU A 135 -11.68 20.52 -0.87
CA LEU A 135 -12.15 19.18 -0.51
C LEU A 135 -11.35 18.10 -1.23
N ILE A 136 -10.98 18.30 -2.49
CA ILE A 136 -10.12 17.36 -3.24
C ILE A 136 -8.72 17.28 -2.61
N ILE A 137 -8.15 18.41 -2.18
CA ILE A 137 -6.87 18.42 -1.45
C ILE A 137 -6.99 17.59 -0.17
N ILE A 138 -8.05 17.82 0.64
CA ILE A 138 -8.27 17.08 1.89
C ILE A 138 -8.40 15.57 1.61
N VAL A 139 -9.21 15.18 0.65
CA VAL A 139 -9.41 13.78 0.27
C VAL A 139 -8.10 13.15 -0.25
N SER A 140 -7.28 13.92 -0.94
CA SER A 140 -5.96 13.47 -1.43
C SER A 140 -4.99 13.06 -0.33
N LEU A 141 -5.23 13.45 0.91
CA LEU A 141 -4.40 13.10 2.06
C LEU A 141 -4.72 11.71 2.63
N LEU A 142 -5.91 11.15 2.35
CA LEU A 142 -6.38 9.88 2.90
C LEU A 142 -5.46 8.68 2.61
N PRO A 143 -4.88 8.52 1.41
CA PRO A 143 -3.93 7.44 1.13
C PRO A 143 -2.72 7.43 2.08
N SER A 144 -2.34 8.58 2.64
CA SER A 144 -1.23 8.67 3.60
C SER A 144 -1.55 7.90 4.90
N ILE A 145 -2.80 7.91 5.33
CA ILE A 145 -3.28 7.16 6.50
C ILE A 145 -3.34 5.67 6.16
N VAL A 146 -3.80 5.31 4.96
CA VAL A 146 -3.82 3.92 4.46
C VAL A 146 -2.42 3.32 4.49
N VAL A 147 -1.40 4.07 4.03
CA VAL A 147 0.01 3.66 4.09
C VAL A 147 0.46 3.36 5.51
N VAL A 148 0.14 4.23 6.48
CA VAL A 148 0.54 4.04 7.88
C VAL A 148 -0.11 2.78 8.49
N ILE A 149 -1.40 2.56 8.21
CA ILE A 149 -2.10 1.36 8.70
C ILE A 149 -1.48 0.10 8.07
N GLN A 150 -1.18 0.14 6.78
CA GLN A 150 -0.50 -0.93 6.06
C GLN A 150 0.86 -1.25 6.69
N ASP A 151 1.71 -0.24 6.88
CA ASP A 151 3.09 -0.43 7.28
C ASP A 151 3.24 -0.85 8.75
N VAL A 152 2.34 -0.40 9.61
CA VAL A 152 2.42 -0.68 11.04
C VAL A 152 1.50 -1.83 11.44
N VAL A 153 0.20 -1.74 11.12
CA VAL A 153 -0.79 -2.70 11.62
C VAL A 153 -0.77 -4.00 10.83
N ILE A 154 -0.97 -3.90 9.52
CA ILE A 154 -1.07 -5.09 8.67
C ILE A 154 0.27 -5.82 8.60
N SER A 155 1.38 -5.09 8.56
CA SER A 155 2.72 -5.70 8.59
C SER A 155 2.97 -6.46 9.89
N ASP A 156 2.52 -5.97 11.05
CA ASP A 156 2.65 -6.68 12.32
C ASP A 156 1.84 -7.98 12.32
N PHE A 157 0.57 -7.95 11.86
CA PHE A 157 -0.25 -9.15 11.73
C PHE A 157 0.39 -10.19 10.78
N ARG A 158 0.85 -9.75 9.61
CA ARG A 158 1.55 -10.64 8.67
C ARG A 158 2.82 -11.24 9.27
N ASN A 159 3.61 -10.43 9.98
CA ASN A 159 4.84 -10.88 10.63
C ASN A 159 4.59 -11.94 11.71
N LYS A 160 3.46 -11.88 12.41
CA LYS A 160 3.07 -12.88 13.41
C LYS A 160 2.66 -14.23 12.80
N LEU A 161 2.06 -14.19 11.59
CA LEU A 161 1.63 -15.40 10.88
C LEU A 161 2.77 -16.08 10.10
N ILE A 162 3.83 -15.35 9.73
CA ILE A 162 4.90 -15.87 8.88
C ILE A 162 6.02 -16.48 9.75
N PRO A 163 6.43 -17.74 9.50
CA PRO A 163 7.59 -18.35 10.16
C PRO A 163 8.87 -17.54 9.93
N THR A 164 9.69 -17.41 10.97
CA THR A 164 10.90 -16.55 10.96
C THR A 164 11.85 -16.86 9.79
N GLY A 165 12.02 -18.15 9.46
CA GLY A 165 12.94 -18.59 8.39
C GLY A 165 12.49 -18.21 6.97
N SER A 166 11.19 -17.97 6.73
CA SER A 166 10.64 -17.62 5.40
C SER A 166 10.09 -16.19 5.34
N ARG A 167 10.24 -15.41 6.42
CA ARG A 167 9.57 -14.11 6.57
C ARG A 167 9.90 -13.13 5.44
N ALA A 168 11.18 -12.89 5.18
CA ALA A 168 11.62 -11.95 4.15
C ALA A 168 11.07 -12.33 2.77
N THR A 169 11.17 -13.60 2.40
CA THR A 169 10.73 -14.11 1.10
C THR A 169 9.20 -14.05 0.95
N THR A 170 8.46 -14.40 2.03
CA THR A 170 6.99 -14.36 1.99
C THR A 170 6.46 -12.93 1.93
N ILE A 171 7.09 -11.97 2.63
CA ILE A 171 6.74 -10.55 2.53
C ILE A 171 7.02 -10.03 1.11
N SER A 172 8.19 -10.35 0.55
CA SER A 172 8.54 -9.96 -0.82
C SER A 172 7.58 -10.52 -1.86
N PHE A 173 7.12 -11.77 -1.67
CA PHE A 173 6.10 -12.37 -2.53
C PHE A 173 4.76 -11.64 -2.44
N GLY A 174 4.32 -11.27 -1.23
CA GLY A 174 3.11 -10.45 -1.05
C GLY A 174 3.22 -9.07 -1.71
N ASN A 175 4.37 -8.43 -1.60
CA ASN A 175 4.63 -7.15 -2.25
C ASN A 175 4.67 -7.27 -3.78
N PHE A 176 5.17 -8.38 -4.31
CA PHE A 176 5.13 -8.70 -5.73
C PHE A 176 3.67 -8.82 -6.24
N ILE A 177 2.80 -9.52 -5.51
CA ILE A 177 1.36 -9.58 -5.83
C ILE A 177 0.76 -8.16 -5.84
N GLY A 178 1.05 -7.35 -4.83
CA GLY A 178 0.61 -5.95 -4.77
C GLY A 178 1.09 -5.13 -5.97
N GLY A 179 2.34 -5.35 -6.40
CA GLY A 179 2.90 -4.70 -7.59
C GLY A 179 2.17 -5.07 -8.88
N ILE A 180 1.84 -6.36 -9.07
CA ILE A 180 1.04 -6.82 -10.22
C ILE A 180 -0.36 -6.17 -10.17
N LEU A 181 -1.03 -6.20 -9.02
CA LEU A 181 -2.35 -5.58 -8.87
C LEU A 181 -2.31 -4.08 -9.15
N LYS A 182 -1.29 -3.37 -8.64
CA LYS A 182 -1.08 -1.95 -8.96
C LYS A 182 -0.97 -1.74 -10.48
N ALA A 183 -0.17 -2.54 -11.18
CA ALA A 183 0.02 -2.44 -12.62
C ALA A 183 -1.28 -2.72 -13.39
N VAL A 184 -2.06 -3.73 -12.97
CA VAL A 184 -3.36 -4.05 -13.58
C VAL A 184 -4.36 -2.90 -13.36
N ILE A 185 -4.45 -2.36 -12.16
CA ILE A 185 -5.34 -1.25 -11.84
C ILE A 185 -4.94 0.01 -12.62
N LEU A 186 -3.64 0.30 -12.69
CA LEU A 186 -3.11 1.42 -13.47
C LEU A 186 -3.50 1.29 -14.95
N GLY A 187 -3.28 0.11 -15.54
CA GLY A 187 -3.69 -0.19 -16.91
C GLY A 187 -5.21 -0.07 -17.12
N ALA A 188 -6.01 -0.57 -16.16
CA ALA A 188 -7.47 -0.46 -16.22
C ALA A 188 -7.93 1.01 -16.18
N ILE A 189 -7.35 1.85 -15.31
CA ILE A 189 -7.64 3.29 -15.27
C ILE A 189 -7.28 3.93 -16.60
N THR A 190 -6.08 3.67 -17.11
CA THR A 190 -5.63 4.21 -18.40
C THR A 190 -6.58 3.83 -19.54
N LEU A 191 -7.02 2.58 -19.60
CA LEU A 191 -7.98 2.13 -20.62
C LEU A 191 -9.36 2.79 -20.43
N LEU A 192 -9.84 2.89 -19.20
CA LEU A 192 -11.11 3.54 -18.92
C LEU A 192 -11.10 5.01 -19.34
N THR A 193 -10.01 5.73 -19.16
CA THR A 193 -9.92 7.15 -19.55
C THR A 193 -9.96 7.39 -21.06
N LEU A 194 -9.87 6.33 -21.89
CA LEU A 194 -10.15 6.43 -23.33
C LEU A 194 -11.64 6.57 -23.65
N PHE A 195 -12.54 6.14 -22.73
CA PHE A 195 -13.97 6.07 -22.96
C PHE A 195 -14.79 6.97 -22.04
N VAL A 196 -14.26 7.27 -20.86
CA VAL A 196 -14.92 8.08 -19.83
C VAL A 196 -13.95 9.10 -19.24
N SER A 197 -14.49 10.11 -18.54
CA SER A 197 -13.63 11.06 -17.83
C SER A 197 -12.87 10.39 -16.69
N ILE A 198 -11.76 11.00 -16.28
CA ILE A 198 -10.90 10.47 -15.21
C ILE A 198 -11.66 10.36 -13.88
N GLU A 199 -12.60 11.26 -13.62
CA GLU A 199 -13.47 11.26 -12.44
C GLU A 199 -14.38 10.02 -12.43
N ILE A 200 -15.01 9.72 -13.57
CA ILE A 200 -15.86 8.52 -13.73
C ILE A 200 -15.03 7.25 -13.61
N ALA A 201 -13.83 7.23 -14.18
CA ALA A 201 -12.91 6.10 -14.03
C ALA A 201 -12.57 5.83 -12.56
N HIS A 202 -12.38 6.88 -11.75
CA HIS A 202 -12.18 6.74 -10.29
C HIS A 202 -13.39 6.12 -9.59
N VAL A 203 -14.60 6.57 -9.91
CA VAL A 203 -15.83 6.00 -9.33
C VAL A 203 -15.95 4.52 -9.66
N ILE A 204 -15.69 4.13 -10.92
CA ILE A 204 -15.78 2.73 -11.37
C ILE A 204 -14.76 1.86 -10.60
N ILE A 205 -13.52 2.29 -10.53
CA ILE A 205 -12.47 1.55 -9.79
C ILE A 205 -12.76 1.51 -8.30
N GLY A 206 -13.24 2.61 -7.72
CA GLY A 206 -13.66 2.66 -6.31
C GLY A 206 -14.79 1.69 -6.01
N ALA A 207 -15.80 1.64 -6.86
CA ALA A 207 -16.92 0.69 -6.73
C ALA A 207 -16.44 -0.77 -6.85
N ALA A 208 -15.61 -1.07 -7.85
CA ALA A 208 -15.02 -2.40 -8.03
C ALA A 208 -14.17 -2.82 -6.82
N LEU A 209 -13.38 -1.89 -6.25
CA LEU A 209 -12.60 -2.12 -5.05
C LEU A 209 -13.50 -2.46 -3.86
N VAL A 210 -14.54 -1.66 -3.61
CA VAL A 210 -15.46 -1.88 -2.48
C VAL A 210 -16.14 -3.23 -2.61
N ILE A 211 -16.71 -3.55 -3.77
CA ILE A 211 -17.39 -4.84 -4.01
C ILE A 211 -16.41 -6.02 -3.79
N SER A 212 -15.21 -5.95 -4.37
CA SER A 212 -14.20 -7.00 -4.22
C SER A 212 -13.78 -7.19 -2.77
N CYS A 213 -13.58 -6.10 -2.03
CA CYS A 213 -13.11 -6.16 -0.65
C CYS A 213 -14.19 -6.57 0.34
N LEU A 214 -15.45 -6.22 0.11
CA LEU A 214 -16.57 -6.72 0.91
C LEU A 214 -16.67 -8.26 0.84
N TYR A 215 -16.25 -8.85 -0.27
CA TYR A 215 -16.15 -10.30 -0.42
C TYR A 215 -14.90 -10.88 0.25
N LEU A 216 -13.75 -10.20 0.15
CA LEU A 216 -12.45 -10.71 0.60
C LEU A 216 -12.21 -10.56 2.11
N ILE A 217 -12.63 -9.44 2.72
CA ILE A 217 -12.38 -9.13 4.12
C ILE A 217 -12.97 -10.19 5.08
N PRO A 218 -14.20 -10.71 4.90
CA PRO A 218 -14.74 -11.77 5.77
C PRO A 218 -13.94 -13.08 5.74
N MET A 219 -13.07 -13.27 4.76
CA MET A 219 -12.24 -14.47 4.64
C MET A 219 -10.92 -14.38 5.42
N THR A 220 -10.55 -13.17 5.93
CA THR A 220 -9.32 -12.91 6.69
C THR A 220 -9.48 -13.23 8.17
#